data_7e1659a7ee20736caf9240ac6eccc4c2
#
_entry.id   7e1659a7ee20736caf9240ac6eccc4c2
#
_cell.length_a   1.000
_cell.length_b   1.000
_cell.length_c   1.000
_cell.angle_alpha   90.00
_cell.angle_beta   90.00
_cell.angle_gamma   90.00
#
_symmetry.space_group_name_H-M   'P 1'
#
loop_
_entity.id
_entity.type
_entity.pdbx_description
1 polymer ?
#
loop_
_entity_poly.entity_id
_entity_poly.type
_entity_poly.pdbx_seq_one_letter_code
_entity_poly.pdbx_strand_id
1 'polypeptide(L)'
;PFPVYAPEVVAETILHCAEHPTRDVYAGGGAKIMGGMGGLGPRLTDRLMENLIDMQLTDRPEDDRTNNSLYGPTTGLKERGGRAAYVAESSLYTQVSLHPLLTGAALAATGLTLASWLFRRTSAAKYEPTGHHWYEADRVKH
;
A
#
# COMPACT_ATOMS: atom_id res chain seq x y z
N PRO A 1 5.42 15.76 -2.62
CA PRO A 1 5.77 14.47 -2.04
C PRO A 1 5.25 13.34 -2.91
N PHE A 2 6.07 12.36 -3.17
CA PHE A 2 5.68 11.15 -3.86
C PHE A 2 5.14 10.14 -2.83
N PRO A 3 4.04 9.43 -3.09
CA PRO A 3 3.16 9.54 -4.25
C PRO A 3 2.12 10.68 -4.11
N VAL A 4 1.77 11.30 -5.25
CA VAL A 4 0.66 12.26 -5.33
C VAL A 4 -0.61 11.46 -5.56
N TYR A 5 -1.60 11.63 -4.70
CA TYR A 5 -2.90 10.96 -4.82
C TYR A 5 -3.94 11.88 -5.44
N ALA A 6 -4.90 11.28 -6.11
CA ALA A 6 -6.05 11.99 -6.65
C ALA A 6 -6.92 12.56 -5.49
N PRO A 7 -7.61 13.70 -5.69
CA PRO A 7 -8.45 14.31 -4.67
C PRO A 7 -9.59 13.39 -4.19
N GLU A 8 -10.01 12.45 -5.01
CA GLU A 8 -11.03 11.46 -4.70
C GLU A 8 -10.63 10.57 -3.51
N VAL A 9 -9.34 10.20 -3.39
CA VAL A 9 -8.83 9.40 -2.25
C VAL A 9 -9.01 10.15 -0.93
N VAL A 10 -8.79 11.46 -0.95
CA VAL A 10 -8.98 12.32 0.22
C VAL A 10 -10.46 12.48 0.53
N ALA A 11 -11.29 12.68 -0.50
CA ALA A 11 -12.74 12.83 -0.35
C ALA A 11 -13.38 11.56 0.25
N GLU A 12 -13.03 10.36 -0.22
CA GLU A 12 -13.46 9.09 0.37
C GLU A 12 -13.07 8.99 1.86
N THR A 13 -11.84 9.39 2.19
CA THR A 13 -11.36 9.36 3.57
C THR A 13 -12.18 10.31 4.46
N ILE A 14 -12.51 11.49 3.98
CA ILE A 14 -13.34 12.47 4.71
C ILE A 14 -14.75 11.93 4.92
N LEU A 15 -15.38 11.37 3.87
CA LEU A 15 -16.72 10.78 3.97
C LEU A 15 -16.74 9.62 4.96
N HIS A 16 -15.75 8.75 4.90
CA HIS A 16 -15.62 7.66 5.87
C HIS A 16 -15.51 8.16 7.31
N CYS A 17 -14.71 9.20 7.56
CA CYS A 17 -14.58 9.78 8.90
C CYS A 17 -15.86 10.46 9.38
N ALA A 18 -16.69 10.96 8.48
CA ALA A 18 -17.99 11.52 8.83
C ALA A 18 -18.98 10.44 9.31
N GLU A 19 -18.91 9.26 8.70
CA GLU A 19 -19.76 8.11 9.09
C GLU A 19 -19.16 7.34 10.30
N HIS A 20 -17.84 7.24 10.38
CA HIS A 20 -17.11 6.51 11.40
C HIS A 20 -16.08 7.41 12.08
N PRO A 21 -16.46 8.17 13.10
CA PRO A 21 -15.58 9.11 13.77
C PRO A 21 -14.30 8.43 14.29
N THR A 22 -13.17 8.77 13.70
CA THR A 22 -11.84 8.27 14.05
C THR A 22 -10.93 9.45 14.34
N ARG A 23 -10.07 9.34 15.34
CA ARG A 23 -9.19 10.44 15.76
C ARG A 23 -8.17 10.81 14.68
N ASP A 24 -7.53 9.80 14.12
CA ASP A 24 -6.43 9.99 13.18
C ASP A 24 -6.59 9.03 11.99
N VAL A 25 -6.83 9.57 10.81
CA VAL A 25 -6.92 8.81 9.56
C VAL A 25 -5.94 9.41 8.55
N TYR A 26 -5.22 8.56 7.87
CA TYR A 26 -4.24 8.97 6.87
C TYR A 26 -4.77 8.67 5.45
N ALA A 27 -4.92 9.70 4.66
CA ALA A 27 -5.24 9.55 3.24
C ALA A 27 -3.95 9.22 2.46
N GLY A 28 -3.80 7.94 2.11
CA GLY A 28 -2.64 7.44 1.39
C GLY A 28 -1.51 6.89 2.26
N GLY A 29 -0.80 5.89 1.73
CA GLY A 29 0.29 5.22 2.43
C GLY A 29 1.48 6.14 2.76
N GLY A 30 1.76 7.12 1.89
CA GLY A 30 2.81 8.12 2.12
C GLY A 30 2.57 8.96 3.38
N ALA A 31 1.33 9.40 3.60
CA ALA A 31 0.95 10.15 4.78
C ALA A 31 1.13 9.31 6.08
N LYS A 32 0.81 8.02 6.02
CA LYS A 32 1.01 7.11 7.16
C LYS A 32 2.49 6.93 7.51
N ILE A 33 3.33 6.75 6.49
CA ILE A 33 4.78 6.62 6.69
C ILE A 33 5.35 7.90 7.31
N MET A 34 5.01 9.07 6.76
CA MET A 34 5.47 10.35 7.29
C MET A 34 5.01 10.59 8.72
N GLY A 35 3.74 10.32 9.03
CA GLY A 35 3.21 10.43 10.39
C GLY A 35 3.90 9.49 11.38
N GLY A 36 4.24 8.27 10.95
CA GLY A 36 4.98 7.31 11.77
C GLY A 36 6.44 7.71 12.02
N MET A 37 7.09 8.27 11.01
CA MET A 37 8.49 8.72 11.12
C MET A 37 8.66 9.86 12.12
N GLY A 38 7.70 10.78 12.20
CA GLY A 38 7.73 11.87 13.19
C GLY A 38 7.80 11.38 14.63
N GLY A 39 7.22 10.20 14.92
CA GLY A 39 7.28 9.58 16.25
C GLY A 39 8.57 8.80 16.53
N LEU A 40 9.30 8.35 15.51
CA LEU A 40 10.49 7.50 15.65
C LEU A 40 11.78 8.26 15.92
N GLY A 41 11.88 9.50 15.52
CA GLY A 41 13.05 10.34 15.76
C GLY A 41 13.06 11.61 14.90
N PRO A 42 12.74 12.76 15.49
CA PRO A 42 12.60 14.01 14.75
C PRO A 42 13.86 14.39 13.97
N ARG A 43 15.04 14.21 14.52
CA ARG A 43 16.30 14.53 13.83
C ARG A 43 16.57 13.68 12.58
N LEU A 44 16.16 12.43 12.58
CA LEU A 44 16.28 11.56 11.41
C LEU A 44 15.26 11.96 10.34
N THR A 45 14.05 12.29 10.77
CA THR A 45 12.98 12.77 9.89
C THR A 45 13.37 14.09 9.23
N ASP A 46 13.96 15.02 9.96
CA ASP A 46 14.42 16.30 9.43
C ASP A 46 15.49 16.11 8.34
N ARG A 47 16.49 15.26 8.57
CA ARG A 47 17.49 14.93 7.55
C ARG A 47 16.93 14.27 6.31
N LEU A 48 15.97 13.35 6.48
CA LEU A 48 15.31 12.72 5.34
C LEU A 48 14.46 13.72 4.57
N MET A 49 13.76 14.63 5.26
CA MET A 49 12.97 15.67 4.62
C MET A 49 13.85 16.66 3.87
N GLU A 50 14.99 17.06 4.42
CA GLU A 50 15.96 17.95 3.76
C GLU A 50 16.41 17.36 2.40
N ASN A 51 16.76 16.08 2.36
CA ASN A 51 17.10 15.40 1.10
C ASN A 51 15.92 15.21 0.15
N LEU A 52 14.70 15.08 0.67
CA LEU A 52 13.49 14.92 -0.15
C LEU A 52 12.97 16.26 -0.70
N ILE A 53 13.29 17.39 -0.08
CA ILE A 53 12.87 18.71 -0.53
C ILE A 53 13.43 19.00 -1.91
N ASP A 54 14.71 18.70 -2.16
CA ASP A 54 15.35 18.93 -3.46
C ASP A 54 14.66 18.16 -4.60
N MET A 55 14.16 16.94 -4.31
CA MET A 55 13.36 16.17 -5.28
C MET A 55 11.95 16.72 -5.51
N GLN A 56 11.44 17.56 -4.61
CA GLN A 56 10.10 18.14 -4.68
C GLN A 56 10.10 19.54 -5.32
N LEU A 57 11.25 20.21 -5.32
CA LEU A 57 11.40 21.48 -6.00
C LEU A 57 11.33 21.24 -7.51
N THR A 58 10.43 21.94 -8.16
CA THR A 58 10.27 21.89 -9.60
C THR A 58 10.97 23.09 -10.19
N ASP A 59 11.88 22.89 -11.15
CA ASP A 59 12.54 23.94 -11.95
C ASP A 59 11.57 24.65 -12.91
N ARG A 60 10.29 24.73 -12.59
CA ARG A 60 9.34 25.49 -13.39
C ARG A 60 9.50 26.97 -13.11
N PRO A 61 9.56 27.80 -14.15
CA PRO A 61 9.44 29.23 -13.97
C PRO A 61 8.13 29.52 -13.23
N GLU A 62 8.22 30.43 -12.26
CA GLU A 62 7.07 30.89 -11.48
C GLU A 62 5.92 31.26 -12.43
N ASP A 63 4.77 30.58 -12.25
CA ASP A 63 3.55 30.97 -12.96
C ASP A 63 3.21 32.42 -12.62
N ASP A 64 2.66 33.12 -13.60
CA ASP A 64 2.33 34.51 -13.54
C ASP A 64 1.75 34.92 -12.17
N ARG A 65 2.53 35.67 -11.38
CA ARG A 65 2.15 36.14 -10.04
C ARG A 65 0.88 36.99 -10.01
N THR A 66 0.40 37.40 -11.19
CA THR A 66 -0.81 38.21 -11.31
C THR A 66 -2.09 37.39 -11.07
N ASN A 67 -2.05 36.06 -11.23
CA ASN A 67 -3.21 35.18 -11.02
C ASN A 67 -3.12 34.41 -9.70
N ASN A 68 -2.97 35.11 -8.58
CA ASN A 68 -2.98 34.52 -7.25
C ASN A 68 -4.27 34.86 -6.50
N SER A 69 -4.70 33.94 -5.62
CA SER A 69 -5.92 34.08 -4.83
C SER A 69 -5.80 35.06 -3.66
N LEU A 70 -4.64 35.73 -3.50
CA LEU A 70 -4.36 36.57 -2.34
C LEU A 70 -5.11 37.92 -2.42
N TYR A 71 -5.23 38.47 -3.63
CA TYR A 71 -5.82 39.82 -3.84
C TYR A 71 -7.13 39.80 -4.61
N GLY A 72 -7.55 38.63 -5.11
CA GLY A 72 -8.80 38.47 -5.85
C GLY A 72 -9.10 37.00 -6.15
N PRO A 73 -10.36 36.69 -6.56
CA PRO A 73 -10.73 35.33 -6.90
C PRO A 73 -9.95 34.84 -8.14
N THR A 74 -9.33 33.68 -8.03
CA THR A 74 -8.64 33.04 -9.16
C THR A 74 -9.64 32.48 -10.15
N THR A 75 -9.48 32.79 -11.42
CA THR A 75 -10.28 32.26 -12.52
C THR A 75 -9.61 31.02 -13.11
N GLY A 76 -10.40 30.07 -13.63
CA GLY A 76 -9.87 28.87 -14.29
C GLY A 76 -9.41 27.77 -13.35
N LEU A 77 -10.00 27.67 -12.15
CA LEU A 77 -9.78 26.59 -11.22
C LEU A 77 -10.08 25.24 -11.89
N LYS A 78 -9.14 24.32 -11.81
CA LYS A 78 -9.29 22.94 -12.31
C LYS A 78 -9.37 22.01 -11.11
N GLU A 79 -10.32 21.09 -11.14
CA GLU A 79 -10.49 20.05 -10.14
C GLU A 79 -9.21 19.23 -9.94
N ARG A 80 -8.55 18.89 -11.05
CA ARG A 80 -7.22 18.28 -11.05
C ARG A 80 -6.22 19.31 -11.55
N GLY A 81 -5.32 19.73 -10.67
CA GLY A 81 -4.24 20.64 -11.05
C GLY A 81 -3.47 20.05 -12.24
N GLY A 82 -3.28 20.82 -13.32
CA GLY A 82 -2.71 20.38 -14.61
C GLY A 82 -1.24 19.93 -14.55
N ARG A 83 -0.87 19.16 -13.55
CA ARG A 83 0.48 18.57 -13.42
C ARG A 83 0.60 17.38 -14.35
N ALA A 84 1.62 17.40 -15.18
CA ALA A 84 2.00 16.27 -16.03
C ALA A 84 2.66 15.10 -15.25
N ALA A 85 2.63 15.13 -13.90
CA ALA A 85 3.21 14.09 -13.07
C ALA A 85 2.19 12.97 -12.80
N TYR A 86 2.70 11.77 -12.58
CA TYR A 86 1.88 10.61 -12.21
C TYR A 86 1.08 10.89 -10.92
N VAL A 87 -0.22 10.75 -11.03
CA VAL A 87 -1.17 10.85 -9.92
C VAL A 87 -1.78 9.48 -9.70
N ALA A 88 -1.61 8.93 -8.51
CA ALA A 88 -2.22 7.66 -8.13
C ALA A 88 -3.72 7.88 -7.87
N GLU A 89 -4.57 7.29 -8.68
CA GLU A 89 -6.02 7.41 -8.57
C GLU A 89 -6.60 6.65 -7.39
N SER A 90 -5.85 5.68 -6.87
CA SER A 90 -6.25 4.89 -5.69
C SER A 90 -5.06 4.63 -4.78
N SER A 91 -5.34 4.38 -3.51
CA SER A 91 -4.36 3.96 -2.52
C SER A 91 -4.78 2.64 -1.89
N LEU A 92 -3.98 1.60 -2.09
CA LEU A 92 -4.22 0.31 -1.44
C LEU A 92 -4.27 0.45 0.08
N TYR A 93 -3.40 1.29 0.65
CA TYR A 93 -3.42 1.57 2.08
C TYR A 93 -4.76 2.15 2.54
N THR A 94 -5.27 3.14 1.80
CA THR A 94 -6.56 3.78 2.11
C THR A 94 -7.70 2.76 2.01
N GLN A 95 -7.77 1.99 0.93
CA GLN A 95 -8.80 0.96 0.75
C GLN A 95 -8.78 -0.09 1.88
N VAL A 96 -7.61 -0.58 2.24
CA VAL A 96 -7.42 -1.52 3.37
C VAL A 96 -7.87 -0.89 4.69
N SER A 97 -7.55 0.38 4.92
CA SER A 97 -7.90 1.09 6.17
C SER A 97 -9.39 1.40 6.28
N LEU A 98 -10.04 1.72 5.16
CA LEU A 98 -11.47 2.05 5.14
C LEU A 98 -12.37 0.80 5.21
N HIS A 99 -11.87 -0.38 4.81
CA HIS A 99 -12.63 -1.63 4.78
C HIS A 99 -11.98 -2.75 5.63
N PRO A 100 -11.85 -2.59 6.95
CA PRO A 100 -11.12 -3.53 7.81
C PRO A 100 -11.73 -4.95 7.80
N LEU A 101 -13.04 -5.08 7.70
CA LEU A 101 -13.71 -6.39 7.66
C LEU A 101 -13.42 -7.14 6.36
N LEU A 102 -13.50 -6.46 5.23
CA LEU A 102 -13.18 -7.06 3.91
C LEU A 102 -11.70 -7.45 3.84
N THR A 103 -10.83 -6.59 4.34
CA THR A 103 -9.40 -6.85 4.42
C THR A 103 -9.09 -8.04 5.31
N GLY A 104 -9.70 -8.11 6.49
CA GLY A 104 -9.57 -9.25 7.40
C GLY A 104 -10.04 -10.56 6.76
N ALA A 105 -11.18 -10.55 6.09
CA ALA A 105 -11.71 -11.72 5.38
C ALA A 105 -10.78 -12.16 4.24
N ALA A 106 -10.26 -11.23 3.45
CA ALA A 106 -9.32 -11.53 2.36
C ALA A 106 -8.01 -12.14 2.89
N LEU A 107 -7.45 -11.57 3.96
CA LEU A 107 -6.24 -12.09 4.60
C LEU A 107 -6.47 -13.49 5.19
N ALA A 108 -7.61 -13.71 5.84
CA ALA A 108 -7.98 -15.03 6.39
C ALA A 108 -8.11 -16.07 5.26
N ALA A 109 -8.80 -15.75 4.17
CA ALA A 109 -8.95 -16.64 3.03
C ALA A 109 -7.59 -16.98 2.39
N THR A 110 -6.73 -15.97 2.20
CA THR A 110 -5.38 -16.17 1.67
C THR A 110 -4.52 -17.02 2.60
N GLY A 111 -4.59 -16.78 3.92
CA GLY A 111 -3.88 -17.56 4.92
C GLY A 111 -4.32 -19.03 4.93
N LEU A 112 -5.63 -19.31 4.86
CA LEU A 112 -6.16 -20.66 4.80
C LEU A 112 -5.76 -21.40 3.51
N THR A 113 -5.77 -20.73 2.37
CA THR A 113 -5.32 -21.33 1.11
C THR A 113 -3.86 -21.67 1.13
N LEU A 114 -3.00 -20.78 1.62
CA LEU A 114 -1.57 -21.02 1.77
C LEU A 114 -1.30 -22.16 2.76
N ALA A 115 -1.95 -22.17 3.92
CA ALA A 115 -1.82 -23.23 4.91
C ALA A 115 -2.25 -24.59 4.34
N SER A 116 -3.38 -24.65 3.63
CA SER A 116 -3.85 -25.88 2.99
C SER A 116 -2.89 -26.38 1.91
N TRP A 117 -2.32 -25.47 1.12
CA TRP A 117 -1.32 -25.81 0.10
C TRP A 117 -0.02 -26.34 0.72
N LEU A 118 0.48 -25.70 1.76
CA LEU A 118 1.67 -26.16 2.49
C LEU A 118 1.42 -27.54 3.12
N PHE A 119 0.26 -27.73 3.74
CA PHE A 119 -0.08 -29.01 4.37
C PHE A 119 -0.16 -30.14 3.34
N ARG A 120 -0.75 -29.90 2.19
CA ARG A 120 -0.79 -30.89 1.07
C ARG A 120 0.63 -31.22 0.60
N ARG A 121 1.51 -30.23 0.52
CA ARG A 121 2.89 -30.43 0.05
C ARG A 121 3.73 -31.26 1.03
N THR A 122 3.55 -31.03 2.35
CA THR A 122 4.26 -31.81 3.39
C THR A 122 3.70 -33.20 3.53
N SER A 123 2.39 -33.42 3.30
CA SER A 123 1.78 -34.76 3.32
C SER A 123 2.19 -35.60 2.12
N ALA A 124 2.36 -34.99 0.94
CA ALA A 124 2.83 -35.69 -0.26
C ALA A 124 4.28 -36.16 -0.15
N ALA A 125 5.13 -35.40 0.57
CA ALA A 125 6.53 -35.77 0.79
C ALA A 125 6.71 -36.94 1.78
N LYS A 126 5.68 -37.30 2.52
CA LYS A 126 5.71 -38.37 3.52
C LYS A 126 5.27 -39.72 2.98
N TYR A 127 4.76 -39.78 1.75
CA TYR A 127 4.36 -41.02 1.09
C TYR A 127 5.45 -41.47 0.13
N GLU A 128 6.59 -41.95 0.70
CA GLU A 128 7.53 -42.77 -0.03
C GLU A 128 6.97 -44.20 0.09
N PRO A 129 6.54 -44.84 -0.99
CA PRO A 129 6.16 -46.25 -0.95
C PRO A 129 7.44 -47.03 -0.69
N THR A 130 7.57 -47.60 0.50
CA THR A 130 8.54 -48.63 0.77
C THR A 130 8.27 -49.78 -0.20
N GLY A 131 8.93 -49.67 -1.37
CA GLY A 131 8.84 -50.64 -2.45
C GLY A 131 9.30 -52.00 -1.99
N HIS A 132 8.45 -52.88 -2.15
CA HIS A 132 8.53 -54.30 -2.24
C HIS A 132 9.94 -54.90 -2.44
N HIS A 133 10.51 -55.38 -1.34
CA HIS A 133 11.69 -56.19 -1.36
C HIS A 133 11.36 -57.69 -1.18
N TRP A 134 10.21 -58.14 -1.71
CA TRP A 134 9.72 -59.53 -1.50
C TRP A 134 9.89 -60.45 -2.70
N TYR A 135 10.48 -60.03 -3.81
CA TYR A 135 10.52 -60.85 -5.03
C TYR A 135 11.90 -61.41 -5.42
N GLU A 136 12.95 -61.29 -4.60
CA GLU A 136 14.27 -61.74 -5.00
C GLU A 136 14.81 -62.96 -4.21
N ALA A 137 14.03 -63.55 -3.32
CA ALA A 137 14.49 -64.68 -2.49
C ALA A 137 14.17 -66.06 -3.05
N ASP A 138 13.46 -66.19 -4.19
CA ASP A 138 12.99 -67.50 -4.66
C ASP A 138 13.61 -68.00 -5.99
N ARG A 139 14.71 -67.43 -6.42
CA ARG A 139 15.33 -67.83 -7.68
C ARG A 139 16.76 -68.44 -7.54
N VAL A 140 17.09 -68.97 -6.39
CA VAL A 140 18.34 -69.74 -6.22
C VAL A 140 18.04 -71.07 -5.52
N LYS A 141 17.34 -71.95 -6.20
CA LYS A 141 17.38 -73.39 -5.99
C LYS A 141 16.72 -74.10 -7.20
N HIS A 142 17.50 -74.32 -8.25
CA HIS A 142 17.52 -75.54 -9.08
C HIS A 142 18.73 -75.44 -10.03
#